data_80e5dec393ea786865d1d0ba1c45baf6
#
_entry.id   80e5dec393ea786865d1d0ba1c45baf6
#
_cell.length_a   1.000
_cell.length_b   1.000
_cell.length_c   1.000
_cell.angle_alpha   90.00
_cell.angle_beta   90.00
_cell.angle_gamma   90.00
#
_symmetry.space_group_name_H-M   'P 1'
#
loop_
_entity.id
_entity.type
_entity.pdbx_description
1 polymer ?
#
loop_
_entity_poly.entity_id
_entity_poly.type
_entity_poly.pdbx_seq_one_letter_code
_entity_poly.pdbx_strand_id
1 'polypeptide(L)'
;ITRAMKLAFLGLLAINLLAWVLPLRVKGRKPRLLFAGGSAGLAVGFGLWFFGYLAPAWGLGINMWAVNETYREYGYVLSTAVSFRYAVKKKPEGYSQARIRQIYEEIIGEDEELLASNGDVGMKTEGEITPVNIICIMNESLADLKTAGDFETNREYFPFLNSLEENTVRGSLCVPVFGSMTSNTEFEFLTGDSMALLPSNCIAYQFYIHPGTYGLTSTLKDQGY
;
A
#
# COMPACT_ATOMS: atom_id res chain seq x y z
N ILE A 1 7.08 -19.43 -16.70
CA ILE A 1 8.41 -19.67 -16.05
C ILE A 1 9.46 -19.70 -17.16
N THR A 2 10.37 -18.73 -17.16
CA THR A 2 11.43 -18.64 -18.19
C THR A 2 12.41 -19.82 -18.08
N ARG A 3 13.10 -20.14 -19.21
CA ARG A 3 14.18 -21.16 -19.21
C ARG A 3 15.23 -20.93 -18.12
N ALA A 4 15.57 -19.67 -17.84
CA ALA A 4 16.52 -19.28 -16.81
C ALA A 4 16.03 -19.65 -15.39
N MET A 5 14.75 -19.47 -15.09
CA MET A 5 14.15 -19.86 -13.80
C MET A 5 14.18 -21.36 -13.58
N LYS A 6 13.89 -22.15 -14.63
CA LYS A 6 13.99 -23.63 -14.56
C LYS A 6 15.41 -24.09 -14.32
N LEU A 7 16.40 -23.47 -14.96
CA LEU A 7 17.82 -23.79 -14.79
C LEU A 7 18.32 -23.41 -13.39
N ALA A 8 17.92 -22.24 -12.85
CA ALA A 8 18.25 -21.84 -11.48
C ALA A 8 17.65 -22.81 -10.44
N PHE A 9 16.40 -23.22 -10.64
CA PHE A 9 15.74 -24.20 -9.77
C PHE A 9 16.42 -25.56 -9.82
N LEU A 10 16.75 -26.05 -11.04
CA LEU A 10 17.48 -27.30 -11.22
C LEU A 10 18.89 -27.24 -10.61
N GLY A 11 19.57 -26.08 -10.71
CA GLY A 11 20.86 -25.87 -10.06
C GLY A 11 20.78 -25.93 -8.53
N LEU A 12 19.78 -25.29 -7.93
CA LEU A 12 19.54 -25.38 -6.49
C LEU A 12 19.20 -26.80 -6.03
N LEU A 13 18.40 -27.51 -6.81
CA LEU A 13 18.04 -28.90 -6.54
C LEU A 13 19.26 -29.82 -6.64
N ALA A 14 20.12 -29.61 -7.63
CA ALA A 14 21.37 -30.33 -7.79
C ALA A 14 22.33 -30.07 -6.64
N ILE A 15 22.48 -28.84 -6.16
CA ILE A 15 23.29 -28.47 -5.01
C ILE A 15 22.77 -29.17 -3.73
N ASN A 16 21.45 -29.18 -3.52
CA ASN A 16 20.85 -29.86 -2.37
C ASN A 16 21.05 -31.39 -2.44
N LEU A 17 20.89 -32.00 -3.62
CA LEU A 17 21.13 -33.42 -3.82
C LEU A 17 22.61 -33.75 -3.59
N LEU A 18 23.53 -32.93 -4.10
CA LEU A 18 24.96 -33.09 -3.85
C LEU A 18 25.30 -32.98 -2.36
N ALA A 19 24.72 -32.02 -1.65
CA ALA A 19 24.90 -31.87 -0.21
C ALA A 19 24.34 -33.05 0.59
N TRP A 20 23.32 -33.74 0.08
CA TRP A 20 22.72 -34.91 0.69
C TRP A 20 23.52 -36.20 0.38
N VAL A 21 24.06 -36.32 -0.84
CA VAL A 21 24.82 -37.48 -1.29
C VAL A 21 26.26 -37.45 -0.80
N LEU A 22 26.88 -36.25 -0.68
CA LEU A 22 28.22 -36.10 -0.12
C LEU A 22 28.15 -36.24 1.41
N PRO A 23 28.66 -37.35 2.01
CA PRO A 23 28.64 -37.48 3.46
C PRO A 23 29.73 -36.59 4.07
N LEU A 24 29.49 -35.30 4.13
CA LEU A 24 30.34 -34.36 4.87
C LEU A 24 30.21 -34.68 6.36
N ARG A 25 30.89 -35.73 6.80
CA ARG A 25 30.98 -36.09 8.22
C ARG A 25 31.90 -35.12 8.93
N VAL A 26 31.33 -33.96 9.28
CA VAL A 26 32.01 -32.97 10.12
C VAL A 26 32.10 -33.56 11.53
N LYS A 27 33.30 -34.07 11.92
CA LYS A 27 33.58 -34.57 13.27
C LYS A 27 33.94 -33.39 14.18
N GLY A 28 33.25 -33.28 15.34
CA GLY A 28 33.50 -32.25 16.34
C GLY A 28 32.39 -31.21 16.43
N ARG A 29 32.23 -30.62 17.62
CA ARG A 29 31.14 -29.63 17.91
C ARG A 29 31.43 -28.27 17.27
N LYS A 30 32.66 -27.78 17.34
CA LYS A 30 33.08 -26.48 16.77
C LYS A 30 32.91 -26.41 15.25
N PRO A 31 33.46 -27.37 14.44
CA PRO A 31 33.28 -27.31 12.99
C PRO A 31 31.84 -27.53 12.55
N ARG A 32 31.01 -28.26 13.31
CA ARG A 32 29.57 -28.38 13.03
C ARG A 32 28.83 -27.03 13.20
N LEU A 33 29.16 -26.28 14.25
CA LEU A 33 28.60 -24.95 14.48
C LEU A 33 29.04 -23.96 13.41
N LEU A 34 30.30 -23.98 12.99
CA LEU A 34 30.83 -23.17 11.90
C LEU A 34 30.15 -23.50 10.56
N PHE A 35 29.95 -24.77 10.26
CA PHE A 35 29.25 -25.20 9.04
C PHE A 35 27.78 -24.81 9.07
N ALA A 36 27.07 -24.99 10.20
CA ALA A 36 25.68 -24.57 10.36
C ALA A 36 25.54 -23.04 10.28
N GLY A 37 26.45 -22.29 10.91
CA GLY A 37 26.45 -20.83 10.82
C GLY A 37 26.75 -20.33 9.41
N GLY A 38 27.73 -20.95 8.73
CA GLY A 38 28.04 -20.63 7.33
C GLY A 38 26.90 -20.92 6.38
N SER A 39 26.23 -22.06 6.50
CA SER A 39 25.09 -22.41 5.66
C SER A 39 23.87 -21.52 5.93
N ALA A 40 23.61 -21.17 7.18
CA ALA A 40 22.56 -20.21 7.54
C ALA A 40 22.88 -18.82 6.97
N GLY A 41 24.12 -18.36 7.08
CA GLY A 41 24.57 -17.09 6.49
C GLY A 41 24.40 -17.05 4.96
N LEU A 42 24.76 -18.13 4.28
CA LEU A 42 24.56 -18.27 2.83
C LEU A 42 23.07 -18.26 2.45
N ALA A 43 22.22 -18.96 3.21
CA ALA A 43 20.78 -18.98 2.97
C ALA A 43 20.14 -17.58 3.15
N VAL A 44 20.54 -16.86 4.21
CA VAL A 44 20.09 -15.49 4.45
C VAL A 44 20.61 -14.55 3.35
N GLY A 45 21.89 -14.62 3.00
CA GLY A 45 22.49 -13.83 1.93
C GLY A 45 21.83 -14.07 0.58
N PHE A 46 21.54 -15.33 0.24
CA PHE A 46 20.80 -15.69 -0.96
C PHE A 46 19.38 -15.14 -0.92
N GLY A 47 18.68 -15.25 0.22
CA GLY A 47 17.34 -14.71 0.39
C GLY A 47 17.30 -13.19 0.17
N LEU A 48 18.22 -12.47 0.78
CA LEU A 48 18.33 -11.01 0.62
C LEU A 48 18.62 -10.62 -0.84
N TRP A 49 19.53 -11.32 -1.50
CA TRP A 49 19.84 -11.09 -2.91
C TRP A 49 18.67 -11.46 -3.82
N PHE A 50 18.02 -12.61 -3.59
CA PHE A 50 16.88 -13.04 -4.37
C PHE A 50 15.72 -12.05 -4.27
N PHE A 51 15.27 -11.72 -3.05
CA PHE A 51 14.12 -10.82 -2.85
C PHE A 51 14.45 -9.36 -3.10
N GLY A 52 15.68 -8.93 -2.86
CA GLY A 52 16.11 -7.54 -3.08
C GLY A 52 16.38 -7.21 -4.53
N TYR A 53 16.89 -8.16 -5.30
CA TYR A 53 17.34 -7.92 -6.66
C TYR A 53 16.66 -8.81 -7.71
N LEU A 54 16.71 -10.13 -7.54
CA LEU A 54 16.32 -11.07 -8.60
C LEU A 54 14.80 -11.12 -8.79
N ALA A 55 14.03 -11.17 -7.72
CA ALA A 55 12.57 -11.22 -7.80
C ALA A 55 11.97 -9.96 -8.46
N PRO A 56 12.40 -8.72 -8.11
CA PRO A 56 12.00 -7.52 -8.84
C PRO A 56 12.43 -7.54 -10.31
N ALA A 57 13.68 -7.92 -10.60
CA ALA A 57 14.20 -7.97 -11.96
C ALA A 57 13.43 -8.96 -12.88
N TRP A 58 12.88 -10.00 -12.29
CA TRP A 58 12.04 -10.98 -12.99
C TRP A 58 10.55 -10.65 -12.95
N GLY A 59 10.17 -9.53 -12.37
CA GLY A 59 8.77 -9.13 -12.24
C GLY A 59 7.94 -10.06 -11.35
N LEU A 60 8.59 -10.78 -10.42
CA LEU A 60 7.90 -11.67 -9.49
C LEU A 60 7.12 -10.83 -8.49
N GLY A 61 5.81 -10.87 -8.61
CA GLY A 61 4.86 -10.19 -7.73
C GLY A 61 3.62 -11.03 -7.51
N ILE A 62 2.83 -10.69 -6.53
CA ILE A 62 1.52 -11.30 -6.30
C ILE A 62 0.48 -10.46 -7.02
N ASN A 63 -0.30 -11.11 -7.88
CA ASN A 63 -1.50 -10.50 -8.40
C ASN A 63 -2.58 -10.56 -7.29
N MET A 64 -2.80 -9.44 -6.62
CA MET A 64 -3.74 -9.35 -5.49
C MET A 64 -5.20 -9.55 -5.91
N TRP A 65 -5.51 -9.37 -7.19
CA TRP A 65 -6.84 -9.64 -7.75
C TRP A 65 -7.07 -11.11 -8.05
N ALA A 66 -6.02 -11.81 -8.40
CA ALA A 66 -6.06 -13.20 -8.79
C ALA A 66 -4.95 -13.99 -8.09
N VAL A 67 -4.96 -13.97 -6.77
CA VAL A 67 -3.96 -14.65 -5.93
C VAL A 67 -3.82 -16.12 -6.31
N ASN A 68 -4.93 -16.79 -6.58
CA ASN A 68 -4.95 -18.19 -7.01
C ASN A 68 -4.20 -18.41 -8.33
N GLU A 69 -4.24 -17.47 -9.26
CA GLU A 69 -3.49 -17.56 -10.53
C GLU A 69 -1.99 -17.42 -10.28
N THR A 70 -1.59 -16.51 -9.41
CA THR A 70 -0.19 -16.38 -9.00
C THR A 70 0.33 -17.69 -8.38
N TYR A 71 -0.46 -18.34 -7.53
CA TYR A 71 -0.10 -19.62 -6.95
C TYR A 71 -0.04 -20.76 -7.99
N ARG A 72 -0.88 -20.72 -9.03
CA ARG A 72 -0.82 -21.67 -10.14
C ARG A 72 0.42 -21.45 -11.02
N GLU A 73 0.79 -20.18 -11.25
CA GLU A 73 1.89 -19.81 -12.12
C GLU A 73 3.26 -20.07 -11.48
N TYR A 74 3.45 -19.65 -10.23
CA TYR A 74 4.75 -19.73 -9.55
C TYR A 74 4.87 -20.94 -8.63
N GLY A 75 3.77 -21.60 -8.30
CA GLY A 75 3.70 -22.65 -7.31
C GLY A 75 3.65 -22.12 -5.88
N TYR A 76 3.24 -22.99 -4.96
CA TYR A 76 2.95 -22.61 -3.58
C TYR A 76 4.14 -21.97 -2.85
N VAL A 77 5.31 -22.61 -2.92
CA VAL A 77 6.51 -22.19 -2.16
C VAL A 77 6.97 -20.80 -2.59
N LEU A 78 7.10 -20.57 -3.91
CA LEU A 78 7.60 -19.29 -4.42
C LEU A 78 6.57 -18.18 -4.18
N SER A 79 5.29 -18.45 -4.39
CA SER A 79 4.22 -17.47 -4.13
C SER A 79 4.17 -17.09 -2.65
N THR A 80 4.26 -18.06 -1.74
CA THR A 80 4.34 -17.80 -0.30
C THR A 80 5.58 -16.96 0.05
N ALA A 81 6.73 -17.32 -0.49
CA ALA A 81 7.96 -16.58 -0.24
C ALA A 81 7.88 -15.13 -0.75
N VAL A 82 7.31 -14.91 -1.94
CA VAL A 82 7.10 -13.56 -2.49
C VAL A 82 6.08 -12.78 -1.65
N SER A 83 5.05 -13.44 -1.10
CA SER A 83 4.05 -12.83 -0.22
C SER A 83 4.66 -12.20 1.04
N PHE A 84 5.72 -12.78 1.60
CA PHE A 84 6.40 -12.19 2.76
C PHE A 84 6.94 -10.79 2.51
N ARG A 85 7.23 -10.44 1.26
CA ARG A 85 7.66 -9.09 0.89
C ARG A 85 6.60 -8.04 1.23
N TYR A 86 5.32 -8.38 1.15
CA TYR A 86 4.21 -7.48 1.47
C TYR A 86 3.91 -7.42 2.97
N ALA A 87 4.37 -8.40 3.74
CA ALA A 87 4.24 -8.40 5.20
C ALA A 87 5.27 -7.48 5.89
N VAL A 88 6.38 -7.15 5.23
CA VAL A 88 7.44 -6.30 5.80
C VAL A 88 7.20 -4.85 5.41
N LYS A 89 6.71 -4.06 6.37
CA LYS A 89 6.56 -2.61 6.22
C LYS A 89 7.93 -1.93 6.32
N LYS A 90 8.31 -1.18 5.30
CA LYS A 90 9.50 -0.34 5.34
C LYS A 90 9.14 1.02 5.92
N LYS A 91 9.93 1.51 6.86
CA LYS A 91 9.79 2.90 7.32
C LYS A 91 10.19 3.84 6.17
N PRO A 92 9.43 4.94 5.96
CA PRO A 92 9.85 5.98 5.02
C PRO A 92 11.23 6.55 5.38
N GLU A 93 11.95 7.05 4.39
CA GLU A 93 13.21 7.76 4.63
C GLU A 93 12.95 9.00 5.49
N GLY A 94 13.81 9.24 6.46
CA GLY A 94 13.66 10.36 7.40
C GLY A 94 12.60 10.17 8.49
N TYR A 95 11.96 8.99 8.58
CA TYR A 95 10.97 8.73 9.62
C TYR A 95 11.60 8.75 11.01
N SER A 96 11.17 9.71 11.83
CA SER A 96 11.49 9.79 13.25
C SER A 96 10.33 10.45 14.00
N GLN A 97 10.21 10.18 15.31
CA GLN A 97 9.18 10.83 16.12
C GLN A 97 9.34 12.36 16.15
N ALA A 98 10.58 12.85 16.12
CA ALA A 98 10.86 14.28 16.04
C ALA A 98 10.35 14.90 14.73
N ARG A 99 10.56 14.22 13.58
CA ARG A 99 10.06 14.69 12.29
C ARG A 99 8.54 14.69 12.21
N ILE A 100 7.87 13.66 12.78
CA ILE A 100 6.41 13.63 12.83
C ILE A 100 5.88 14.78 13.68
N ARG A 101 6.48 15.03 14.85
CA ARG A 101 6.07 16.16 15.69
C ARG A 101 6.28 17.49 14.98
N GLN A 102 7.39 17.66 14.28
CA GLN A 102 7.65 18.86 13.50
C GLN A 102 6.60 19.06 12.39
N ILE A 103 6.26 18.02 11.62
CA ILE A 103 5.21 18.08 10.59
C ILE A 103 3.85 18.43 11.23
N TYR A 104 3.54 17.85 12.37
CA TYR A 104 2.30 18.15 13.10
C TYR A 104 2.24 19.62 13.53
N GLU A 105 3.34 20.14 14.07
CA GLU A 105 3.45 21.56 14.47
C GLU A 105 3.40 22.50 13.25
N GLU A 106 4.02 22.13 12.12
CA GLU A 106 3.94 22.88 10.86
C GLU A 106 2.49 22.96 10.36
N ILE A 107 1.75 21.83 10.31
CA ILE A 107 0.36 21.79 9.85
C ILE A 107 -0.56 22.62 10.75
N ILE A 108 -0.45 22.48 12.07
CA ILE A 108 -1.29 23.26 13.00
C ILE A 108 -0.96 24.75 12.89
N GLY A 109 0.29 25.11 12.75
CA GLY A 109 0.70 26.51 12.58
C GLY A 109 0.15 27.13 11.29
N GLU A 110 0.15 26.37 10.19
CA GLU A 110 -0.45 26.79 8.92
C GLU A 110 -1.98 26.95 9.03
N ASP A 111 -2.66 26.03 9.73
CA ASP A 111 -4.09 26.10 9.96
C ASP A 111 -4.48 27.31 10.83
N GLU A 112 -3.72 27.60 11.89
CA GLU A 112 -3.92 28.79 12.72
C GLU A 112 -3.69 30.09 11.94
N GLU A 113 -2.67 30.14 11.06
CA GLU A 113 -2.38 31.29 10.21
C GLU A 113 -3.45 31.48 9.12
N LEU A 114 -3.94 30.39 8.51
CA LEU A 114 -5.05 30.39 7.56
C LEU A 114 -6.36 30.84 8.22
N LEU A 115 -6.65 30.38 9.41
CA LEU A 115 -7.82 30.82 10.19
C LEU A 115 -7.72 32.30 10.59
N ALA A 116 -6.51 32.77 10.92
CA ALA A 116 -6.27 34.17 11.25
C ALA A 116 -6.31 35.09 10.01
N SER A 117 -5.84 34.59 8.83
CA SER A 117 -5.79 35.38 7.59
C SER A 117 -7.13 35.49 6.86
N ASN A 118 -7.97 34.47 6.96
CA ASN A 118 -9.27 34.42 6.30
C ASN A 118 -10.40 35.08 7.11
N GLY A 119 -10.08 36.02 7.95
CA GLY A 119 -11.00 36.82 8.76
C GLY A 119 -12.47 36.38 8.64
N ASP A 120 -12.90 35.56 9.59
CA ASP A 120 -14.32 35.23 9.78
C ASP A 120 -15.00 34.38 8.67
N VAL A 121 -14.34 33.36 8.12
CA VAL A 121 -15.08 32.23 7.61
C VAL A 121 -15.53 31.43 8.83
N GLY A 122 -16.66 31.91 9.38
CA GLY A 122 -17.19 31.50 10.67
C GLY A 122 -17.39 29.99 10.80
N MET A 123 -16.36 29.30 11.25
CA MET A 123 -16.56 28.14 12.13
C MET A 123 -16.51 28.63 13.58
N LYS A 124 -17.37 29.57 13.93
CA LYS A 124 -17.79 29.72 15.30
C LYS A 124 -18.67 28.54 15.65
N THR A 125 -18.07 27.45 16.06
CA THR A 125 -18.78 26.42 16.81
C THR A 125 -18.97 26.88 18.25
N GLU A 126 -19.57 28.04 18.45
CA GLU A 126 -20.27 28.38 19.68
C GLU A 126 -21.70 27.89 19.55
N GLY A 127 -21.87 26.59 19.64
CA GLY A 127 -23.18 25.93 19.67
C GLY A 127 -22.96 24.43 19.68
N GLU A 128 -23.83 23.75 20.39
CA GLU A 128 -23.92 22.30 20.35
C GLU A 128 -24.15 21.88 18.90
N ILE A 129 -23.12 21.27 18.27
CA ILE A 129 -23.25 20.77 16.89
C ILE A 129 -24.27 19.64 16.92
N THR A 130 -25.43 19.87 16.34
CA THR A 130 -26.40 18.80 16.13
C THR A 130 -25.89 17.93 14.97
N PRO A 131 -25.52 16.66 15.22
CA PRO A 131 -25.06 15.77 14.17
C PRO A 131 -26.10 15.66 13.05
N VAL A 132 -25.68 15.86 11.82
CA VAL A 132 -26.52 15.65 10.64
C VAL A 132 -26.07 14.38 9.93
N ASN A 133 -26.99 13.71 9.24
CA ASN A 133 -26.62 12.51 8.49
C ASN A 133 -25.59 12.83 7.40
N ILE A 134 -24.51 12.07 7.35
CA ILE A 134 -23.48 12.17 6.33
C ILE A 134 -23.60 10.96 5.40
N ILE A 135 -23.81 11.23 4.11
CA ILE A 135 -23.91 10.20 3.08
C ILE A 135 -22.71 10.35 2.14
N CYS A 136 -21.81 9.40 2.17
CA CYS A 136 -20.65 9.33 1.26
C CYS A 136 -20.96 8.36 0.12
N ILE A 137 -20.86 8.83 -1.11
CA ILE A 137 -21.07 7.99 -2.30
C ILE A 137 -19.76 7.97 -3.09
N MET A 138 -19.12 6.82 -3.17
CA MET A 138 -17.98 6.61 -4.05
C MET A 138 -18.47 6.01 -5.38
N ASN A 139 -18.40 6.80 -6.43
CA ASN A 139 -18.72 6.35 -7.78
C ASN A 139 -17.46 5.73 -8.41
N GLU A 140 -17.43 4.41 -8.53
CA GLU A 140 -16.36 3.73 -9.23
C GLU A 140 -16.29 4.14 -10.70
N SER A 141 -15.07 4.32 -11.18
CA SER A 141 -14.79 4.66 -12.60
C SER A 141 -15.46 5.94 -13.10
N LEU A 142 -16.00 6.79 -12.21
CA LEU A 142 -16.51 8.09 -12.60
C LEU A 142 -15.34 9.06 -12.77
N ALA A 143 -15.15 9.55 -13.99
CA ALA A 143 -14.15 10.57 -14.29
C ALA A 143 -14.74 11.60 -15.24
N ASP A 144 -14.32 12.85 -15.08
CA ASP A 144 -14.57 13.86 -16.10
C ASP A 144 -13.68 13.55 -17.31
N LEU A 145 -14.29 13.12 -18.41
CA LEU A 145 -13.57 12.74 -19.62
C LEU A 145 -12.78 13.91 -20.23
N LYS A 146 -13.13 15.15 -19.93
CA LYS A 146 -12.36 16.34 -20.35
C LYS A 146 -10.96 16.40 -19.73
N THR A 147 -10.72 15.70 -18.63
CA THR A 147 -9.38 15.56 -18.05
C THR A 147 -8.44 14.74 -18.95
N ALA A 148 -8.99 13.89 -19.80
CA ALA A 148 -8.23 13.06 -20.74
C ALA A 148 -7.94 13.75 -22.07
N GLY A 149 -8.65 14.83 -22.41
CA GLY A 149 -8.47 15.61 -23.61
C GLY A 149 -9.70 16.41 -24.00
N ASP A 150 -9.51 17.36 -24.90
CA ASP A 150 -10.60 18.14 -25.45
C ASP A 150 -11.34 17.32 -26.52
N PHE A 151 -12.63 17.14 -26.33
CA PHE A 151 -13.52 16.52 -27.31
C PHE A 151 -14.91 17.12 -27.21
N GLU A 152 -15.62 17.12 -28.31
CA GLU A 152 -16.99 17.57 -28.38
C GLU A 152 -17.95 16.39 -28.21
N THR A 153 -19.02 16.61 -27.46
CA THR A 153 -20.12 15.66 -27.31
C THR A 153 -21.41 16.26 -27.87
N ASN A 154 -22.28 15.42 -28.39
CA ASN A 154 -23.56 15.82 -28.90
C ASN A 154 -24.57 16.25 -27.81
N ARG A 155 -24.27 15.94 -26.56
CA ARG A 155 -25.01 16.31 -25.36
C ARG A 155 -24.07 16.50 -24.20
N GLU A 156 -24.46 17.28 -23.24
CA GLU A 156 -23.77 17.33 -21.96
C GLU A 156 -23.82 15.97 -21.27
N TYR A 157 -22.67 15.48 -20.80
CA TYR A 157 -22.55 14.12 -20.23
C TYR A 157 -22.69 14.08 -18.71
N PHE A 158 -22.63 15.24 -18.01
CA PHE A 158 -22.90 15.35 -16.58
C PHE A 158 -23.93 16.46 -16.28
N PRO A 159 -25.12 16.46 -16.90
CA PRO A 159 -26.04 17.58 -16.79
C PRO A 159 -26.50 17.83 -15.35
N PHE A 160 -26.76 16.77 -14.58
CA PHE A 160 -27.18 16.92 -13.18
C PHE A 160 -26.02 17.44 -12.31
N LEU A 161 -24.82 16.84 -12.37
CA LEU A 161 -23.70 17.29 -11.58
C LEU A 161 -23.30 18.73 -11.91
N ASN A 162 -23.38 19.10 -13.18
CA ASN A 162 -23.05 20.45 -13.64
C ASN A 162 -24.12 21.50 -13.26
N SER A 163 -25.35 21.08 -12.99
CA SER A 163 -26.43 21.98 -12.56
C SER A 163 -26.42 22.29 -11.07
N LEU A 164 -25.62 21.58 -10.27
CA LEU A 164 -25.54 21.84 -8.83
C LEU A 164 -24.76 23.13 -8.57
N GLU A 165 -25.38 24.16 -8.01
CA GLU A 165 -24.77 25.46 -7.73
C GLU A 165 -24.88 25.83 -6.26
N GLU A 166 -26.06 25.69 -5.67
CA GLU A 166 -26.32 26.07 -4.28
C GLU A 166 -25.85 24.98 -3.31
N ASN A 167 -25.26 25.38 -2.18
CA ASN A 167 -24.78 24.48 -1.12
C ASN A 167 -23.84 23.35 -1.65
N THR A 168 -23.08 23.67 -2.69
CA THR A 168 -22.24 22.69 -3.40
C THR A 168 -20.81 23.18 -3.44
N VAL A 169 -19.88 22.29 -3.04
CA VAL A 169 -18.45 22.48 -3.24
C VAL A 169 -17.98 21.46 -4.28
N ARG A 170 -17.21 21.91 -5.25
CA ARG A 170 -16.66 21.07 -6.32
C ARG A 170 -15.14 21.17 -6.36
N GLY A 171 -14.53 20.10 -6.78
CA GLY A 171 -13.07 20.05 -6.95
C GLY A 171 -12.64 18.80 -7.71
N SER A 172 -11.38 18.79 -8.09
CA SER A 172 -10.74 17.61 -8.67
C SER A 172 -10.11 16.79 -7.56
N LEU A 173 -10.46 15.51 -7.47
CA LEU A 173 -9.86 14.57 -6.55
C LEU A 173 -8.77 13.79 -7.26
N CYS A 174 -7.51 13.95 -6.82
CA CYS A 174 -6.42 13.10 -7.25
C CYS A 174 -6.45 11.79 -6.46
N VAL A 175 -6.54 10.66 -7.15
CA VAL A 175 -6.59 9.34 -6.53
C VAL A 175 -5.26 8.60 -6.73
N PRO A 176 -4.84 7.76 -5.76
CA PRO A 176 -3.50 7.13 -5.76
C PRO A 176 -3.39 5.94 -6.72
N VAL A 177 -4.50 5.53 -7.32
CA VAL A 177 -4.57 4.31 -8.13
C VAL A 177 -4.87 4.62 -9.58
N PHE A 178 -4.19 3.93 -10.46
CA PHE A 178 -4.39 4.01 -11.91
C PHE A 178 -5.08 2.73 -12.38
N GLY A 179 -6.35 2.85 -12.78
CA GLY A 179 -7.22 1.72 -13.17
C GLY A 179 -7.41 0.73 -12.01
N SER A 180 -8.57 0.16 -11.82
CA SER A 180 -8.91 -0.79 -10.74
C SER A 180 -8.39 -0.41 -9.32
N MET A 181 -8.57 -1.26 -8.31
CA MET A 181 -8.17 -0.98 -6.90
C MET A 181 -8.87 0.20 -6.24
N THR A 182 -10.13 0.44 -6.53
CA THR A 182 -10.96 1.50 -5.92
C THR A 182 -10.98 1.42 -4.40
N SER A 183 -10.84 0.21 -3.83
CA SER A 183 -10.70 0.00 -2.39
C SER A 183 -9.50 0.73 -1.76
N ASN A 184 -8.46 1.03 -2.53
CA ASN A 184 -7.33 1.81 -2.03
C ASN A 184 -7.65 3.30 -1.96
N THR A 185 -8.46 3.81 -2.88
CA THR A 185 -8.99 5.18 -2.81
C THR A 185 -9.93 5.33 -1.60
N GLU A 186 -10.78 4.32 -1.37
CA GLU A 186 -11.64 4.27 -0.18
C GLU A 186 -10.80 4.23 1.11
N PHE A 187 -9.73 3.45 1.11
CA PHE A 187 -8.80 3.39 2.23
C PHE A 187 -8.22 4.78 2.56
N GLU A 188 -7.71 5.51 1.58
CA GLU A 188 -7.19 6.87 1.79
C GLU A 188 -8.27 7.81 2.32
N PHE A 189 -9.48 7.75 1.77
CA PHE A 189 -10.60 8.58 2.21
C PHE A 189 -11.01 8.29 3.66
N LEU A 190 -11.09 7.01 4.03
CA LEU A 190 -11.57 6.62 5.37
C LEU A 190 -10.51 6.73 6.45
N THR A 191 -9.23 6.58 6.12
CA THR A 191 -8.15 6.59 7.13
C THR A 191 -7.37 7.89 7.17
N GLY A 192 -7.33 8.64 6.06
CA GLY A 192 -6.41 9.75 5.88
C GLY A 192 -4.96 9.31 5.60
N ASP A 193 -4.69 8.00 5.56
CA ASP A 193 -3.37 7.46 5.26
C ASP A 193 -3.13 7.41 3.75
N SER A 194 -1.88 7.61 3.30
CA SER A 194 -1.55 7.59 1.88
C SER A 194 -1.05 6.24 1.39
N MET A 195 -1.55 5.79 0.25
CA MET A 195 -1.05 4.63 -0.49
C MET A 195 0.39 4.80 -0.98
N ALA A 196 0.89 6.04 -1.10
CA ALA A 196 2.26 6.31 -1.53
C ALA A 196 3.32 5.69 -0.62
N LEU A 197 2.97 5.42 0.64
CA LEU A 197 3.85 4.80 1.63
C LEU A 197 3.75 3.27 1.67
N LEU A 198 2.86 2.69 0.89
CA LEU A 198 2.61 1.25 0.84
C LEU A 198 3.24 0.62 -0.41
N PRO A 199 3.51 -0.70 -0.39
CA PRO A 199 4.01 -1.38 -1.58
C PRO A 199 3.07 -1.23 -2.77
N SER A 200 3.63 -1.01 -3.95
CA SER A 200 2.87 -0.97 -5.20
C SER A 200 2.05 -2.25 -5.38
N ASN A 201 0.84 -2.12 -5.92
CA ASN A 201 -0.09 -3.23 -6.18
C ASN A 201 -0.59 -3.97 -4.92
N CYS A 202 -0.45 -3.41 -3.71
CA CYS A 202 -1.10 -3.98 -2.54
C CYS A 202 -2.55 -3.48 -2.42
N ILE A 203 -3.37 -4.26 -1.74
CA ILE A 203 -4.70 -3.87 -1.30
C ILE A 203 -4.59 -3.57 0.21
N ALA A 204 -4.74 -2.29 0.57
CA ALA A 204 -4.50 -1.84 1.95
C ALA A 204 -5.34 -2.58 2.99
N TYR A 205 -6.59 -2.86 2.68
CA TYR A 205 -7.50 -3.60 3.57
C TYR A 205 -7.06 -5.02 3.90
N GLN A 206 -6.28 -5.66 3.03
CA GLN A 206 -5.82 -7.03 3.27
C GLN A 206 -4.64 -7.12 4.23
N PHE A 207 -3.82 -6.05 4.32
CA PHE A 207 -2.53 -6.15 5.00
C PHE A 207 -2.27 -5.06 6.04
N TYR A 208 -2.98 -3.93 5.96
CA TYR A 208 -2.62 -2.73 6.71
C TYR A 208 -3.70 -2.23 7.67
N ILE A 209 -4.93 -2.72 7.53
CA ILE A 209 -6.02 -2.41 8.45
C ILE A 209 -6.02 -3.44 9.59
N HIS A 210 -6.08 -2.93 10.80
CA HIS A 210 -6.13 -3.72 12.02
C HIS A 210 -7.29 -3.24 12.90
N PRO A 211 -7.79 -4.07 13.82
CA PRO A 211 -8.73 -3.60 14.84
C PRO A 211 -8.14 -2.40 15.60
N GLY A 212 -8.88 -1.30 15.65
CA GLY A 212 -8.44 -0.05 16.26
C GLY A 212 -7.71 0.92 15.33
N THR A 213 -7.64 0.64 14.02
CA THR A 213 -7.22 1.66 13.05
C THR A 213 -8.14 2.86 13.15
N TYR A 214 -7.57 4.02 13.46
CA TYR A 214 -8.30 5.28 13.56
C TYR A 214 -8.59 5.83 12.15
N GLY A 215 -9.72 6.52 11.99
CA GLY A 215 -10.11 7.08 10.70
C GLY A 215 -11.36 7.95 10.82
N LEU A 216 -11.92 8.35 9.69
CA LEU A 216 -13.06 9.24 9.60
C LEU A 216 -14.25 8.78 10.48
N THR A 217 -14.56 7.49 10.48
CA THR A 217 -15.63 6.92 11.30
C THR A 217 -15.35 7.05 12.81
N SER A 218 -14.09 6.94 13.22
CA SER A 218 -13.70 7.15 14.61
C SER A 218 -13.82 8.62 15.00
N THR A 219 -13.35 9.51 14.15
CA THR A 219 -13.46 10.97 14.32
C THR A 219 -14.93 11.41 14.45
N LEU A 220 -15.80 10.92 13.58
CA LEU A 220 -17.21 11.24 13.62
C LEU A 220 -17.88 10.69 14.91
N LYS A 221 -17.53 9.46 15.29
CA LYS A 221 -18.04 8.88 16.54
C LYS A 221 -17.63 9.69 17.77
N ASP A 222 -16.39 10.19 17.80
CA ASP A 222 -15.90 11.04 18.90
C ASP A 222 -16.64 12.40 18.95
N GLN A 223 -17.24 12.82 17.82
CA GLN A 223 -18.09 14.01 17.69
C GLN A 223 -19.59 13.74 17.95
N GLY A 224 -19.97 12.54 18.32
CA GLY A 224 -21.34 12.18 18.70
C GLY A 224 -22.22 11.61 17.56
N TYR A 225 -21.62 11.22 16.42
CA TYR A 225 -22.31 10.50 15.33
C TYR A 225 -22.56 9.04 15.67
#